data_5e4a82cf56a56f12a7477e756c318613
#
_entry.id   5e4a82cf56a56f12a7477e756c318613
#
_cell.length_a   1.000
_cell.length_b   1.000
_cell.length_c   1.000
_cell.angle_alpha   90.00
_cell.angle_beta   90.00
_cell.angle_gamma   90.00
#
_symmetry.space_group_name_H-M   'P 1'
#
loop_
_entity.id
_entity.type
_entity.pdbx_description
1 polymer ?
#
loop_
_entity_poly.entity_id
_entity_poly.type
_entity_poly.pdbx_seq_one_letter_code
_entity_poly.pdbx_strand_id
1 'polypeptide(L)' 'MKLKVNDKEVETGATNLSQFSQEQNLPATGIAIAVNQHMVPRTEWDSHALSEGDHI' A
#
# COMPACT_ATOMS: atom_id res chain seq x y z
N MET A 1 -11.62 5.20 -0.53
CA MET A 1 -10.88 4.89 0.70
C MET A 1 -9.68 5.81 0.81
N LYS A 2 -9.45 6.37 1.98
CA LYS A 2 -8.33 7.28 2.21
C LYS A 2 -7.24 6.58 3.00
N LEU A 3 -6.01 6.74 2.53
CA LEU A 3 -4.83 6.20 3.19
C LEU A 3 -3.86 7.34 3.46
N LYS A 4 -2.91 7.12 4.39
CA LYS A 4 -1.80 8.03 4.56
C LYS A 4 -0.54 7.42 3.97
N VAL A 5 0.04 8.12 3.01
CA VAL A 5 1.26 7.69 2.34
C VAL A 5 2.32 8.73 2.59
N ASN A 6 3.36 8.38 3.36
CA ASN A 6 4.42 9.32 3.75
C ASN A 6 3.84 10.61 4.36
N ASP A 7 2.89 10.44 5.28
CA ASP A 7 2.21 11.53 5.99
C ASP A 7 1.32 12.39 5.11
N LYS A 8 1.02 11.92 3.89
CA LYS A 8 0.09 12.60 3.00
C LYS A 8 -1.17 11.78 2.84
N GLU A 9 -2.32 12.43 2.90
CA GLU A 9 -3.59 11.76 2.68
C GLU A 9 -3.78 11.51 1.18
N VAL A 10 -4.07 10.26 0.82
CA VAL A 10 -4.25 9.83 -0.56
C VAL A 10 -5.58 9.12 -0.69
N GLU A 11 -6.40 9.56 -1.64
CA GLU A 11 -7.63 8.86 -1.96
C GLU A 11 -7.32 7.77 -2.97
N THR A 12 -7.78 6.54 -2.70
CA THR A 12 -7.51 5.41 -3.58
C THR A 12 -8.72 4.49 -3.66
N GLY A 13 -8.87 3.80 -4.80
CA GLY A 13 -9.83 2.74 -4.96
C GLY A 13 -9.23 1.35 -4.77
N ALA A 14 -7.94 1.27 -4.44
CA ALA A 14 -7.28 0.00 -4.24
C ALA A 14 -7.82 -0.69 -3.00
N THR A 15 -7.93 -2.03 -3.07
CA THR A 15 -8.39 -2.84 -1.94
C THR A 15 -7.27 -3.67 -1.33
N ASN A 16 -6.13 -3.78 -1.99
CA ASN A 16 -4.95 -4.46 -1.47
C ASN A 16 -3.69 -3.71 -1.90
N LEU A 17 -2.54 -4.11 -1.34
CA LEU A 17 -1.27 -3.45 -1.63
C LEU A 17 -0.86 -3.61 -3.09
N SER A 18 -1.15 -4.75 -3.70
CA SER A 18 -0.81 -4.97 -5.10
C SER A 18 -1.50 -3.94 -5.99
N GLN A 19 -2.79 -3.74 -5.79
CA GLN A 19 -3.54 -2.73 -6.55
C GLN A 19 -3.03 -1.33 -6.26
N PHE A 20 -2.71 -1.04 -5.00
CA PHE A 20 -2.19 0.26 -4.63
C PHE A 20 -0.85 0.54 -5.29
N SER A 21 0.04 -0.44 -5.33
CA SER A 21 1.34 -0.26 -5.95
C SER A 21 1.22 0.00 -7.45
N GLN A 22 0.27 -0.67 -8.11
CA GLN A 22 0.02 -0.42 -9.52
C GLN A 22 -0.56 0.96 -9.76
N GLU A 23 -1.46 1.39 -8.90
CA GLU A 23 -2.07 2.70 -9.01
C GLU A 23 -1.03 3.82 -8.87
N GLN A 24 -0.04 3.61 -8.00
CA GLN A 24 1.03 4.57 -7.76
C GLN A 24 2.22 4.40 -8.71
N ASN A 25 2.14 3.44 -9.63
CA ASN A 25 3.23 3.14 -10.57
C ASN A 25 4.53 2.78 -9.86
N LEU A 26 4.44 2.08 -8.75
CA LEU A 26 5.63 1.66 -8.01
C LEU A 26 6.29 0.48 -8.72
N PRO A 27 7.64 0.39 -8.68
CA PRO A 27 8.32 -0.75 -9.29
C PRO A 27 7.96 -2.05 -8.57
N ALA A 28 7.97 -3.16 -9.33
CA ALA A 28 7.64 -4.46 -8.77
C ALA A 28 8.75 -5.03 -7.89
N THR A 29 9.97 -4.53 -8.03
CA THR A 29 11.12 -5.00 -7.28
C THR A 29 11.93 -3.80 -6.79
N GLY A 30 12.78 -4.03 -5.81
CA GLY A 30 13.69 -3.01 -5.32
C GLY A 30 13.07 -2.05 -4.31
N ILE A 31 11.83 -2.26 -3.92
CA ILE A 31 11.19 -1.44 -2.90
C ILE A 31 10.57 -2.32 -1.82
N ALA A 32 10.39 -1.73 -0.67
CA ALA A 32 9.68 -2.37 0.43
C ALA A 32 8.53 -1.44 0.84
N ILE A 33 7.41 -2.05 1.22
CA ILE A 33 6.26 -1.29 1.70
C ILE A 33 5.96 -1.71 3.13
N ALA A 34 5.80 -0.74 4.00
CA ALA A 34 5.35 -0.98 5.37
C ALA A 34 3.94 -0.41 5.52
N VAL A 35 3.07 -1.16 6.17
CA VAL A 35 1.71 -0.72 6.47
C VAL A 35 1.55 -0.69 7.98
N ASN A 36 1.25 0.49 8.53
CA ASN A 36 1.12 0.67 9.98
C ASN A 36 2.37 0.19 10.71
N GLN A 37 3.55 0.46 10.14
CA GLN A 37 4.85 0.10 10.69
C GLN A 37 5.17 -1.40 10.62
N HIS A 38 4.36 -2.17 9.89
CA HIS A 38 4.64 -3.58 9.63
C HIS A 38 5.12 -3.76 8.21
N MET A 39 6.30 -4.34 8.06
CA MET A 39 6.85 -4.62 6.74
C MET A 39 6.02 -5.71 6.06
N VAL A 40 5.57 -5.45 4.84
CA VAL A 40 4.79 -6.40 4.06
C VAL A 40 5.63 -6.86 2.87
N PRO A 41 6.05 -8.13 2.84
CA PRO A 41 6.81 -8.64 1.69
C PRO A 41 5.96 -8.58 0.41
N ARG A 42 6.63 -8.37 -0.71
CA ARG A 42 5.94 -8.26 -2.00
C ARG A 42 5.06 -9.46 -2.30
N THR A 43 5.49 -10.66 -1.87
CA THR A 43 4.72 -11.88 -2.09
C THR A 43 3.38 -11.88 -1.37
N GLU A 44 3.19 -11.00 -0.41
CA GLU A 44 1.93 -10.90 0.33
C GLU A 44 1.09 -9.68 -0.06
N TRP A 45 1.54 -8.89 -1.01
CA TRP A 45 0.79 -7.70 -1.41
C TRP A 45 -0.60 -8.03 -1.94
N ASP A 46 -0.73 -9.13 -2.68
CA ASP A 46 -2.04 -9.52 -3.24
C ASP A 46 -3.04 -9.90 -2.18
N SER A 47 -2.56 -10.45 -1.07
CA SER A 47 -3.42 -10.91 0.01
C SER A 47 -3.53 -9.91 1.16
N HIS A 48 -2.77 -8.80 1.11
CA HIS A 48 -2.81 -7.81 2.18
C HIS A 48 -3.91 -6.78 1.90
N ALA A 49 -5.04 -6.97 2.56
CA ALA A 49 -6.16 -6.06 2.41
C ALA A 49 -5.86 -4.71 3.06
N LEU A 50 -6.24 -3.63 2.39
CA LEU A 50 -6.10 -2.29 2.92
C LEU A 50 -7.36 -1.88 3.68
N SER A 51 -7.18 -1.02 4.67
CA SER A 51 -8.27 -0.48 5.46
C SER A 51 -8.21 1.04 5.47
N GLU A 52 -9.36 1.65 5.63
CA GLU A 52 -9.46 3.11 5.71
C GLU A 52 -8.53 3.65 6.78
N GLY A 53 -7.73 4.65 6.42
CA GLY A 53 -6.81 5.28 7.35
C GLY A 53 -5.48 4.57 7.56
N ASP A 54 -5.20 3.50 6.81
CA ASP A 54 -3.91 2.84 6.91
C ASP A 54 -2.76 3.78 6.58
N HIS A 55 -1.65 3.61 7.29
CA HIS A 55 -0.41 4.35 7.05
C HIS A 55 0.55 3.50 6.24
N ILE A 56 0.98 4.02 5.12
CA ILE A 56 1.93 3.33 4.24
C ILE A 56 3.25 4.06 4.21
#